data_af20a92631fc0cc540e5e33a1285a3c4
#
_entry.id   af20a92631fc0cc540e5e33a1285a3c4
#
_cell.length_a   1.000
_cell.length_b   1.000
_cell.length_c   1.000
_cell.angle_alpha   90.00
_cell.angle_beta   90.00
_cell.angle_gamma   90.00
#
_symmetry.space_group_name_H-M   'P 1'
#
loop_
_entity.id
_entity.type
_entity.pdbx_description
1 polymer ?
#
loop_
_entity_poly.entity_id
_entity_poly.type
_entity_poly.pdbx_seq_one_letter_code
_entity_poly.pdbx_strand_id
1 'polypeptide(L)'
;MERAEILGVGTELLYGETLDTNTAEIARSLKPYALKVERTLRVADEVAPLAREVEEAFARARLVVLSGGLGPTPDDVTREAVALALGEPLELDEAVLGEIEAFFRARGRAMPEANRKQAMRIPSATWLKNPRGTAPGWWVRKGGKDLVLLPGPPPEWRPMW
;
A
#
# COMPACT_ATOMS: atom_id res chain seq x y z
N MET A 1 5.89 24.54 -3.27
CA MET A 1 5.28 23.49 -2.40
C MET A 1 5.29 22.20 -3.19
N GLU A 2 5.88 21.15 -2.67
CA GLU A 2 5.93 19.84 -3.32
C GLU A 2 4.54 19.19 -3.38
N ARG A 3 4.32 18.32 -4.35
CA ARG A 3 2.99 17.73 -4.62
C ARG A 3 2.88 16.36 -3.97
N ALA A 4 1.68 16.04 -3.48
CA ALA A 4 1.30 14.71 -3.03
C ALA A 4 0.05 14.25 -3.77
N GLU A 5 -0.01 12.95 -4.07
CA GLU A 5 -1.20 12.27 -4.60
C GLU A 5 -1.53 11.06 -3.73
N ILE A 6 -2.82 10.80 -3.53
CA ILE A 6 -3.29 9.71 -2.66
C ILE A 6 -4.28 8.86 -3.44
N LEU A 7 -4.04 7.55 -3.48
CA LEU A 7 -4.86 6.56 -4.18
C LEU A 7 -5.52 5.63 -3.16
N GLY A 8 -6.84 5.63 -3.11
CA GLY A 8 -7.63 4.62 -2.41
C GLY A 8 -7.86 3.44 -3.35
N VAL A 9 -7.40 2.26 -2.96
CA VAL A 9 -7.51 1.04 -3.76
C VAL A 9 -8.65 0.19 -3.22
N GLY A 10 -9.63 -0.08 -4.06
CA GLY A 10 -10.78 -0.89 -3.72
C GLY A 10 -11.94 -0.63 -4.68
N THR A 11 -12.44 -1.67 -5.31
CA THR A 11 -13.58 -1.59 -6.22
C THR A 11 -14.84 -1.11 -5.50
N GLU A 12 -15.02 -1.49 -4.22
CA GLU A 12 -16.12 -1.03 -3.36
C GLU A 12 -16.10 0.49 -3.13
N LEU A 13 -14.92 1.12 -3.21
CA LEU A 13 -14.78 2.57 -3.09
C LEU A 13 -15.32 3.29 -4.34
N LEU A 14 -15.18 2.67 -5.52
CA LEU A 14 -15.68 3.23 -6.77
C LEU A 14 -17.21 3.22 -6.83
N TYR A 15 -17.82 2.14 -6.36
CA TYR A 15 -19.28 2.00 -6.33
C TYR A 15 -19.94 2.73 -5.14
N GLY A 16 -19.13 3.27 -4.22
CA GLY A 16 -19.66 3.95 -3.04
C GLY A 16 -20.26 3.01 -1.99
N GLU A 17 -20.00 1.71 -2.10
CA GLU A 17 -20.40 0.71 -1.10
C GLU A 17 -19.68 0.93 0.23
N THR A 18 -18.46 1.45 0.15
CA THR A 18 -17.66 1.89 1.29
C THR A 18 -17.19 3.32 1.08
N LEU A 19 -17.30 4.16 2.11
CA LEU A 19 -16.77 5.52 2.05
C LEU A 19 -15.24 5.51 2.18
N ASP A 20 -14.58 6.22 1.29
CA ASP A 20 -13.15 6.44 1.34
C ASP A 20 -12.78 7.47 2.41
N THR A 21 -12.67 7.02 3.64
CA THR A 21 -12.24 7.85 4.78
C THR A 21 -10.73 7.93 4.89
N ASN A 22 -10.00 6.95 4.37
CA ASN A 22 -8.55 6.86 4.47
C ASN A 22 -7.87 7.98 3.68
N THR A 23 -8.21 8.18 2.42
CA THR A 23 -7.60 9.24 1.60
C THR A 23 -7.85 10.62 2.21
N ALA A 24 -9.04 10.86 2.75
CA ALA A 24 -9.37 12.12 3.43
C ALA A 24 -8.56 12.33 4.72
N GLU A 25 -8.34 11.28 5.50
CA GLU A 25 -7.58 11.35 6.75
C GLU A 25 -6.08 11.55 6.47
N ILE A 26 -5.51 10.79 5.52
CA ILE A 26 -4.13 10.95 5.07
C ILE A 26 -3.90 12.36 4.50
N ALA A 27 -4.80 12.86 3.66
CA ALA A 27 -4.71 14.21 3.11
C ALA A 27 -4.69 15.28 4.21
N ARG A 28 -5.53 15.14 5.24
CA ARG A 28 -5.52 16.05 6.39
C ARG A 28 -4.22 16.01 7.17
N SER A 29 -3.64 14.83 7.35
CA SER A 29 -2.39 14.66 8.10
C SER A 29 -1.18 15.33 7.42
N LEU A 30 -1.23 15.52 6.10
CA LEU A 30 -0.15 16.17 5.33
C LEU A 30 -0.15 17.71 5.43
N LYS A 31 -1.22 18.34 5.94
CA LYS A 31 -1.32 19.80 6.03
C LYS A 31 -0.17 20.50 6.77
N PRO A 32 0.38 19.95 7.88
CA PRO A 32 1.49 20.59 8.58
C PRO A 32 2.82 20.58 7.83
N TYR A 33 2.92 19.74 6.80
CA TYR A 33 4.15 19.58 6.02
C TYR A 33 4.08 20.43 4.74
N ALA A 34 5.22 20.76 4.16
CA ALA A 34 5.28 21.55 2.93
C ALA A 34 4.86 20.75 1.68
N LEU A 35 3.79 19.96 1.81
CA LEU A 35 3.22 19.10 0.78
C LEU A 35 1.81 19.58 0.43
N LYS A 36 1.56 19.80 -0.86
CA LYS A 36 0.22 20.09 -1.37
C LYS A 36 -0.40 18.80 -1.90
N VAL A 37 -1.48 18.33 -1.27
CA VAL A 37 -2.30 17.27 -1.86
C VAL A 37 -2.99 17.85 -3.09
N GLU A 38 -2.61 17.37 -4.26
CA GLU A 38 -3.12 17.89 -5.53
C GLU A 38 -4.24 17.02 -6.09
N ARG A 39 -4.17 15.71 -5.85
CA ARG A 39 -5.18 14.75 -6.30
C ARG A 39 -5.42 13.65 -5.26
N THR A 40 -6.67 13.22 -5.18
CA THR A 40 -7.06 11.96 -4.56
C THR A 40 -7.85 11.16 -5.58
N LEU A 41 -7.53 9.87 -5.72
CA LEU A 41 -8.20 8.97 -6.67
C LEU A 41 -8.70 7.73 -5.95
N ARG A 42 -9.75 7.15 -6.51
CA ARG A 42 -10.18 5.78 -6.20
C ARG A 42 -9.90 4.91 -7.41
N VAL A 43 -9.31 3.76 -7.20
CA VAL A 43 -8.88 2.85 -8.26
C VAL A 43 -9.37 1.45 -7.95
N ALA A 44 -9.83 0.74 -8.97
CA ALA A 44 -10.26 -0.65 -8.84
C ALA A 44 -9.11 -1.59 -8.49
N ASP A 45 -9.44 -2.75 -7.93
CA ASP A 45 -8.51 -3.84 -7.63
C ASP A 45 -8.10 -4.59 -8.91
N GLU A 46 -7.50 -3.88 -9.84
CA GLU A 46 -7.00 -4.42 -11.11
C GLU A 46 -5.56 -3.98 -11.35
N VAL A 47 -4.67 -4.93 -11.63
CA VAL A 47 -3.22 -4.70 -11.72
C VAL A 47 -2.88 -3.62 -12.76
N ALA A 48 -3.32 -3.77 -14.00
CA ALA A 48 -2.89 -2.89 -15.10
C ALA A 48 -3.45 -1.46 -14.97
N PRO A 49 -4.74 -1.23 -14.67
CA PRO A 49 -5.25 0.11 -14.39
C PRO A 49 -4.56 0.78 -13.21
N LEU A 50 -4.40 0.06 -12.09
CA LEU A 50 -3.75 0.60 -10.90
C LEU A 50 -2.27 0.92 -11.17
N ALA A 51 -1.54 0.08 -11.91
CA ALA A 51 -0.16 0.33 -12.28
C ALA A 51 0.01 1.61 -13.09
N ARG A 52 -0.89 1.89 -14.05
CA ARG A 52 -0.87 3.14 -14.81
C ARG A 52 -1.08 4.37 -13.93
N GLU A 53 -2.06 4.32 -13.04
CA GLU A 53 -2.30 5.44 -12.11
C GLU A 53 -1.11 5.68 -11.17
N VAL A 54 -0.47 4.61 -10.71
CA VAL A 54 0.76 4.70 -9.88
C VAL A 54 1.90 5.32 -10.68
N GLU A 55 2.16 4.85 -11.90
CA GLU A 55 3.21 5.38 -12.77
C GLU A 55 3.01 6.89 -13.04
N GLU A 56 1.80 7.27 -13.41
CA GLU A 56 1.45 8.67 -13.66
C GLU A 56 1.56 9.55 -12.41
N ALA A 57 1.04 9.09 -11.27
CA ALA A 57 1.14 9.80 -10.00
C ALA A 57 2.61 9.96 -9.59
N PHE A 58 3.39 8.88 -9.68
CA PHE A 58 4.81 8.89 -9.32
C PHE A 58 5.66 9.77 -10.26
N ALA A 59 5.26 9.93 -11.52
CA ALA A 59 5.91 10.85 -12.44
C ALA A 59 5.72 12.32 -12.01
N ARG A 60 4.53 12.70 -11.49
CA ARG A 60 4.13 14.08 -11.17
C ARG A 60 4.41 14.51 -9.75
N ALA A 61 4.21 13.62 -8.79
CA ALA A 61 4.23 13.96 -7.36
C ALA A 61 5.56 13.65 -6.69
N ARG A 62 5.85 14.37 -5.61
CA ARG A 62 6.97 14.11 -4.71
C ARG A 62 6.65 12.96 -3.75
N LEU A 63 5.39 12.85 -3.36
CA LEU A 63 4.86 11.80 -2.50
C LEU A 63 3.61 11.18 -3.13
N VAL A 64 3.60 9.86 -3.24
CA VAL A 64 2.42 9.08 -3.61
C VAL A 64 2.08 8.13 -2.47
N VAL A 65 0.83 8.12 -2.03
CA VAL A 65 0.35 7.21 -0.97
C VAL A 65 -0.76 6.34 -1.53
N LEU A 66 -0.63 5.03 -1.38
CA LEU A 66 -1.68 4.07 -1.67
C LEU A 66 -2.25 3.50 -0.38
N SER A 67 -3.56 3.40 -0.27
CA SER A 67 -4.25 2.77 0.87
C SER A 67 -5.20 1.69 0.37
N GLY A 68 -5.00 0.46 0.83
CA GLY A 68 -5.76 -0.72 0.46
C GLY A 68 -5.03 -1.70 -0.46
N GLY A 69 -5.63 -2.86 -0.66
CA GLY A 69 -5.12 -3.90 -1.57
C GLY A 69 -3.84 -4.61 -1.11
N LEU A 70 -3.54 -4.63 0.21
CA LEU A 70 -2.37 -5.30 0.79
C LEU A 70 -2.72 -6.61 1.53
N GLY A 71 -3.97 -7.03 1.51
CA GLY A 71 -4.41 -8.30 2.10
C GLY A 71 -3.91 -9.53 1.34
N PRO A 72 -4.38 -10.72 1.76
CA PRO A 72 -3.94 -11.99 1.19
C PRO A 72 -4.81 -12.49 0.03
N THR A 73 -5.92 -11.82 -0.29
CA THR A 73 -6.86 -12.32 -1.29
C THR A 73 -6.36 -12.07 -2.73
N PRO A 74 -6.93 -12.77 -3.74
CA PRO A 74 -6.58 -12.51 -5.14
C PRO A 74 -6.86 -11.07 -5.59
N ASP A 75 -7.82 -10.39 -4.97
CA ASP A 75 -8.18 -9.00 -5.28
C ASP A 75 -7.22 -7.98 -4.63
N ASP A 76 -6.38 -8.41 -3.71
CA ASP A 76 -5.34 -7.58 -3.11
C ASP A 76 -4.13 -7.48 -4.07
N VAL A 77 -4.15 -6.51 -4.98
CA VAL A 77 -3.21 -6.42 -6.11
C VAL A 77 -2.25 -5.22 -6.05
N THR A 78 -2.24 -4.48 -4.94
CA THR A 78 -1.45 -3.25 -4.82
C THR A 78 0.05 -3.48 -4.97
N ARG A 79 0.60 -4.57 -4.41
CA ARG A 79 2.02 -4.92 -4.55
C ARG A 79 2.39 -5.22 -6.00
N GLU A 80 1.58 -6.00 -6.67
CA GLU A 80 1.76 -6.39 -8.07
C GLU A 80 1.69 -5.17 -9.00
N ALA A 81 0.73 -4.28 -8.76
CA ALA A 81 0.58 -3.06 -9.53
C ALA A 81 1.76 -2.10 -9.36
N VAL A 82 2.25 -1.91 -8.14
CA VAL A 82 3.42 -1.07 -7.87
C VAL A 82 4.70 -1.67 -8.45
N ALA A 83 4.88 -2.99 -8.35
CA ALA A 83 6.00 -3.70 -8.97
C ALA A 83 6.00 -3.49 -10.50
N LEU A 84 4.85 -3.61 -11.14
CA LEU A 84 4.69 -3.36 -12.57
C LEU A 84 4.99 -1.89 -12.92
N ALA A 85 4.44 -0.94 -12.18
CA ALA A 85 4.63 0.50 -12.42
C ALA A 85 6.09 0.95 -12.28
N LEU A 86 6.83 0.35 -11.36
CA LEU A 86 8.23 0.70 -11.12
C LEU A 86 9.22 -0.17 -11.91
N GLY A 87 8.74 -1.18 -12.64
CA GLY A 87 9.55 -2.10 -13.43
C GLY A 87 10.48 -2.96 -12.58
N GLU A 88 10.06 -3.34 -11.38
CA GLU A 88 10.85 -4.14 -10.45
C GLU A 88 10.18 -5.49 -10.16
N PRO A 89 10.97 -6.59 -9.98
CA PRO A 89 10.41 -7.88 -9.65
C PRO A 89 9.89 -7.93 -8.21
N LEU A 90 8.88 -8.76 -7.97
CA LEU A 90 8.48 -9.14 -6.63
C LEU A 90 9.38 -10.27 -6.12
N GLU A 91 9.97 -10.08 -4.97
CA GLU A 91 10.86 -11.03 -4.31
C GLU A 91 10.30 -11.39 -2.93
N LEU A 92 10.39 -12.68 -2.57
CA LEU A 92 9.99 -13.16 -1.26
C LEU A 92 11.03 -12.76 -0.22
N ASP A 93 10.57 -12.15 0.87
CA ASP A 93 11.38 -11.90 2.07
C ASP A 93 11.10 -12.99 3.11
N GLU A 94 12.02 -13.94 3.25
CA GLU A 94 11.86 -15.08 4.15
C GLU A 94 11.79 -14.66 5.63
N ALA A 95 12.44 -13.57 6.02
CA ALA A 95 12.36 -13.06 7.38
C ALA A 95 10.94 -12.53 7.68
N VAL A 96 10.36 -11.76 6.76
CA VAL A 96 8.99 -11.26 6.90
C VAL A 96 7.98 -12.41 6.82
N LEU A 97 8.21 -13.40 5.97
CA LEU A 97 7.37 -14.60 5.94
C LEU A 97 7.36 -15.29 7.30
N GLY A 98 8.52 -15.46 7.91
CA GLY A 98 8.64 -16.03 9.25
C GLY A 98 7.92 -15.20 10.34
N GLU A 99 7.92 -13.86 10.23
CA GLU A 99 7.16 -12.99 11.14
C GLU A 99 5.64 -13.21 10.99
N ILE A 100 5.14 -13.34 9.74
CA ILE A 100 3.72 -13.61 9.48
C ILE A 100 3.33 -15.00 9.99
N GLU A 101 4.16 -16.02 9.75
CA GLU A 101 3.93 -17.37 10.28
C GLU A 101 3.88 -17.36 11.82
N ALA A 102 4.78 -16.63 12.46
CA ALA A 102 4.80 -16.47 13.91
C ALA A 102 3.54 -15.78 14.45
N PHE A 103 3.01 -14.79 13.71
CA PHE A 103 1.75 -14.12 14.05
C PHE A 103 0.57 -15.10 14.08
N PHE A 104 0.48 -16.00 13.12
CA PHE A 104 -0.57 -17.04 13.10
C PHE A 104 -0.34 -18.10 14.18
N ARG A 105 0.90 -18.56 14.35
CA ARG A 105 1.27 -19.56 15.36
C ARG A 105 0.93 -19.09 16.78
N ALA A 106 1.19 -17.83 17.09
CA ALA A 106 0.84 -17.23 18.39
C ALA A 106 -0.66 -17.25 18.67
N ARG A 107 -1.50 -17.42 17.64
CA ARG A 107 -2.96 -17.54 17.73
C ARG A 107 -3.46 -18.99 17.59
N GLY A 108 -2.55 -19.96 17.68
CA GLY A 108 -2.87 -21.38 17.55
C GLY A 108 -3.32 -21.79 16.14
N ARG A 109 -2.87 -21.07 15.12
CA ARG A 109 -3.26 -21.29 13.72
C ARG A 109 -2.04 -21.48 12.83
N ALA A 110 -2.18 -22.29 11.77
CA ALA A 110 -1.23 -22.30 10.65
C ALA A 110 -1.50 -21.10 9.75
N MET A 111 -0.43 -20.50 9.21
CA MET A 111 -0.57 -19.44 8.20
C MET A 111 -1.18 -20.01 6.93
N PRO A 112 -2.30 -19.44 6.41
CA PRO A 112 -2.81 -19.81 5.10
C PRO A 112 -1.79 -19.50 3.99
N GLU A 113 -1.70 -20.33 2.96
CA GLU A 113 -0.77 -20.12 1.84
C GLU A 113 -1.00 -18.76 1.15
N ALA A 114 -2.24 -18.29 1.09
CA ALA A 114 -2.59 -17.00 0.53
C ALA A 114 -1.85 -15.82 1.20
N ASN A 115 -1.48 -15.93 2.47
CA ASN A 115 -0.75 -14.88 3.17
C ASN A 115 0.72 -14.76 2.74
N ARG A 116 1.27 -15.74 2.01
CA ARG A 116 2.64 -15.70 1.50
C ARG A 116 2.91 -14.45 0.66
N LYS A 117 1.95 -14.01 -0.15
CA LYS A 117 2.06 -12.78 -0.95
C LYS A 117 2.34 -11.53 -0.12
N GLN A 118 1.95 -11.51 1.16
CA GLN A 118 2.18 -10.37 2.06
C GLN A 118 3.66 -10.21 2.44
N ALA A 119 4.48 -11.25 2.25
CA ALA A 119 5.93 -11.22 2.44
C ALA A 119 6.70 -10.92 1.13
N MET A 120 6.00 -10.57 0.05
CA MET A 120 6.64 -10.16 -1.21
C MET A 120 6.91 -8.67 -1.20
N ARG A 121 8.08 -8.26 -1.72
CA ARG A 121 8.42 -6.85 -1.93
C ARG A 121 9.29 -6.67 -3.18
N ILE A 122 9.37 -5.44 -3.65
CA ILE A 122 10.34 -5.05 -4.69
C ILE A 122 11.68 -4.65 -4.03
N PRO A 123 12.81 -4.76 -4.74
CA PRO A 123 14.14 -4.45 -4.19
C PRO A 123 14.27 -3.04 -3.58
N SER A 124 13.62 -2.05 -4.19
CA SER A 124 13.68 -0.65 -3.70
C SER A 124 12.77 -0.35 -2.51
N ALA A 125 11.90 -1.29 -2.11
CA ALA A 125 10.98 -1.10 -0.99
C ALA A 125 11.65 -1.39 0.36
N THR A 126 11.37 -0.53 1.33
CA THR A 126 11.61 -0.76 2.75
C THR A 126 10.29 -1.15 3.41
N TRP A 127 10.32 -2.14 4.30
CA TRP A 127 9.14 -2.57 5.02
C TRP A 127 8.66 -1.53 6.05
N LEU A 128 7.37 -1.27 6.04
CA LEU A 128 6.67 -0.60 7.14
C LEU A 128 5.94 -1.65 7.96
N LYS A 129 6.36 -1.84 9.21
CA LYS A 129 5.77 -2.85 10.10
C LYS A 129 4.32 -2.52 10.42
N ASN A 130 3.46 -3.54 10.35
CA ASN A 130 2.08 -3.46 10.78
C ASN A 130 1.94 -4.04 12.18
N PRO A 131 1.74 -3.24 13.24
CA PRO A 131 1.67 -3.74 14.61
C PRO A 131 0.34 -4.43 14.92
N ARG A 132 -0.66 -4.35 14.03
CA ARG A 132 -2.02 -4.81 14.29
C ARG A 132 -2.57 -5.84 13.32
N GLY A 133 -1.79 -6.20 12.29
CA GLY A 133 -2.22 -7.14 11.26
C GLY A 133 -1.05 -7.87 10.61
N THR A 134 -1.37 -8.63 9.56
CA THR A 134 -0.39 -9.44 8.82
C THR A 134 0.16 -8.75 7.57
N ALA A 135 -0.41 -7.62 7.17
CA ALA A 135 -0.06 -6.91 5.94
C ALA A 135 0.94 -5.78 6.22
N PRO A 136 2.26 -5.99 6.10
CA PRO A 136 3.20 -4.89 6.18
C PRO A 136 3.03 -3.97 4.97
N GLY A 137 3.30 -2.69 5.17
CA GLY A 137 3.35 -1.71 4.11
C GLY A 137 4.74 -1.60 3.49
N TRP A 138 4.86 -0.73 2.49
CA TRP A 138 6.12 -0.39 1.87
C TRP A 138 6.39 1.12 1.92
N TRP A 139 7.64 1.45 2.03
CA TRP A 139 8.16 2.77 1.71
C TRP A 139 9.21 2.62 0.62
N VAL A 140 8.96 3.21 -0.53
CA VAL A 140 9.88 3.24 -1.67
C VAL A 140 10.42 4.65 -1.83
N ARG A 141 11.73 4.79 -1.89
CA ARG A 141 12.39 6.06 -2.25
C ARG A 141 13.19 5.88 -3.53
N LYS A 142 12.78 6.57 -4.58
CA LYS A 142 13.40 6.47 -5.91
C LYS A 142 13.38 7.81 -6.64
N GLY A 143 14.52 8.22 -7.20
CA GLY A 143 14.60 9.48 -7.96
C GLY A 143 14.22 10.73 -7.16
N GLY A 144 14.49 10.75 -5.85
CA GLY A 144 14.12 11.85 -4.97
C GLY A 144 12.64 11.91 -4.62
N LYS A 145 11.84 10.90 -4.95
CA LYS A 145 10.41 10.79 -4.67
C LYS A 145 10.13 9.65 -3.71
N ASP A 146 9.01 9.74 -3.01
CA ASP A 146 8.55 8.74 -2.07
C ASP A 146 7.21 8.13 -2.52
N LEU A 147 7.09 6.83 -2.35
CA LEU A 147 5.85 6.08 -2.54
C LEU A 147 5.61 5.22 -1.31
N VAL A 148 4.42 5.31 -0.72
CA VAL A 148 4.05 4.62 0.52
C VAL A 148 2.81 3.76 0.27
N LEU A 149 2.88 2.50 0.67
CA LEU A 149 1.76 1.56 0.65
C LEU A 149 1.29 1.29 2.07
N LEU A 150 0.01 1.47 2.31
CA LEU A 150 -0.64 1.24 3.59
C LEU A 150 -1.80 0.26 3.44
N PRO A 151 -2.07 -0.61 4.43
CA PRO A 151 -3.25 -1.47 4.42
C PRO A 151 -4.55 -0.66 4.50
N GLY A 152 -5.67 -1.30 4.18
CA GLY A 152 -6.98 -0.64 4.19
C GLY A 152 -7.55 -0.32 5.57
N PRO A 153 -7.52 -1.26 6.55
CA PRO A 153 -8.14 -1.02 7.85
C PRO A 153 -7.49 0.12 8.64
N PRO A 154 -8.26 1.14 9.07
CA PRO A 154 -7.70 2.26 9.83
C PRO A 154 -6.92 1.90 11.10
N PRO A 155 -7.33 0.90 11.89
CA PRO A 155 -6.54 0.47 13.06
C PRO A 155 -5.16 -0.06 12.71
N GLU A 156 -4.96 -0.54 11.47
CA GLU A 156 -3.69 -1.04 10.99
C GLU A 156 -2.81 0.09 10.44
N TRP A 157 -3.32 0.88 9.49
CA TRP A 157 -2.50 1.87 8.82
C TRP A 157 -2.16 3.11 9.66
N ARG A 158 -3.03 3.52 10.60
CA ARG A 158 -2.77 4.71 11.43
C ARG A 158 -1.46 4.65 12.23
N PRO A 159 -1.12 3.55 12.90
CA PRO A 159 0.17 3.45 13.60
C PRO A 159 1.36 3.28 12.66
N MET A 160 1.15 3.00 11.38
CA MET A 160 2.21 2.86 10.36
C MET A 160 2.54 4.20 9.69
N TRP A 161 1.58 5.11 9.63
CA TRP A 161 1.68 6.43 9.01
C TRP A 161 2.32 7.46 9.95
#